data_5984d37abca69bd6fe17f18cab77c6b3
#
_entry.id   5984d37abca69bd6fe17f18cab77c6b3
#
_cell.length_a   1.000
_cell.length_b   1.000
_cell.length_c   1.000
_cell.angle_alpha   90.00
_cell.angle_beta   90.00
_cell.angle_gamma   90.00
#
_symmetry.space_group_name_H-M   'P 1'
#
loop_
_entity.id
_entity.type
_entity.pdbx_description
1 polymer ?
#
loop_
_entity_poly.entity_id
_entity_poly.type
_entity_poly.pdbx_seq_one_letter_code
_entity_poly.pdbx_strand_id
1 'polypeptide(L)' 'MQYVVLQVTLKEKFIGTGSKNLSQLEAVINEQAAKGYRLHTISTASATSTGFGGGDRIQATMVFEKI' A
#
# COMPACT_ATOMS: atom_id res chain seq x y z
N MET A 1 -6.01 -11.52 -19.22
CA MET A 1 -5.89 -11.29 -17.80
C MET A 1 -5.61 -9.82 -17.54
N GLN A 2 -6.36 -9.20 -16.66
CA GLN A 2 -6.26 -7.78 -16.43
C GLN A 2 -5.69 -7.49 -15.06
N TYR A 3 -4.76 -6.56 -14.99
CA TYR A 3 -4.14 -6.14 -13.73
C TYR A 3 -4.37 -4.67 -13.50
N VAL A 4 -4.48 -4.31 -12.24
CA VAL A 4 -4.55 -2.92 -11.81
C VAL A 4 -3.41 -2.68 -10.84
N VAL A 5 -2.70 -1.60 -11.05
CA VAL A 5 -1.58 -1.22 -10.17
C VAL A 5 -1.97 0.02 -9.40
N LEU A 6 -1.87 -0.07 -8.08
CA LEU A 6 -2.16 1.05 -7.20
C LEU A 6 -0.96 1.32 -6.31
N GLN A 7 -0.71 2.58 -6.07
CA GLN A 7 0.35 2.97 -5.17
C GLN A 7 -0.24 3.76 -4.02
N VAL A 8 0.10 3.34 -2.82
CA VAL A 8 -0.39 3.96 -1.59
C VAL A 8 0.79 4.49 -0.81
N THR A 9 0.71 5.74 -0.39
CA THR A 9 1.73 6.34 0.45
C THR A 9 1.33 6.20 1.90
N LEU A 10 2.20 5.59 2.67
CA LEU A 10 2.00 5.38 4.10
C LEU A 10 2.86 6.37 4.86
N LYS A 11 2.29 6.96 5.89
CA LYS A 11 2.97 8.01 6.63
C LYS A 11 3.82 7.52 7.79
N GLU A 12 3.60 6.34 8.23
CA GLU A 12 4.28 5.80 9.40
C GLU A 12 5.13 4.62 9.03
N LYS A 13 6.16 4.40 9.83
CA LYS A 13 6.96 3.22 9.65
C LYS A 13 6.11 1.99 9.90
N PHE A 14 6.38 0.98 9.12
CA PHE A 14 5.72 -0.29 9.27
C PHE A 14 6.25 -0.93 10.54
N ILE A 15 5.60 -0.66 11.64
CA ILE A 15 6.05 -1.22 12.90
C ILE A 15 4.98 -2.16 13.43
N GLY A 16 5.22 -3.43 13.30
CA GLY A 16 4.43 -4.42 13.99
C GLY A 16 2.93 -4.40 13.70
N THR A 17 2.23 -4.98 14.61
CA THR A 17 0.79 -5.17 14.48
C THR A 17 0.03 -3.98 15.02
N GLY A 18 -1.10 -3.68 14.42
CA GLY A 18 -1.97 -2.63 14.91
C GLY A 18 -1.66 -1.25 14.40
N SER A 19 -0.77 -1.15 13.46
CA SER A 19 -0.46 0.14 12.89
C SER A 19 -1.59 0.62 11.99
N LYS A 20 -1.76 1.93 11.91
CA LYS A 20 -2.76 2.52 11.02
C LYS A 20 -2.49 2.18 9.56
N ASN A 21 -1.23 1.92 9.24
CA ASN A 21 -0.86 1.55 7.88
C ASN A 21 -1.48 0.23 7.46
N LEU A 22 -1.56 -0.72 8.38
CA LEU A 22 -2.18 -2.00 8.07
C LEU A 22 -3.66 -1.84 7.77
N SER A 23 -4.33 -1.00 8.53
CA SER A 23 -5.74 -0.72 8.29
C SER A 23 -5.95 -0.07 6.94
N GLN A 24 -5.05 0.83 6.55
CA GLN A 24 -5.13 1.51 5.27
C GLN A 24 -4.93 0.52 4.11
N LEU A 25 -3.96 -0.36 4.23
CA LEU A 25 -3.72 -1.37 3.21
C LEU A 25 -4.90 -2.33 3.11
N GLU A 26 -5.42 -2.75 4.25
CA GLU A 26 -6.58 -3.63 4.28
C GLU A 26 -7.78 -2.99 3.60
N ALA A 27 -8.01 -1.71 3.84
CA ALA A 27 -9.13 -1.01 3.21
C ALA A 27 -9.00 -0.99 1.70
N VAL A 28 -7.79 -0.74 1.19
CA VAL A 28 -7.55 -0.72 -0.24
C VAL A 28 -7.76 -2.11 -0.85
N ILE A 29 -7.24 -3.13 -0.19
CA ILE A 29 -7.39 -4.50 -0.67
C ILE A 29 -8.86 -4.89 -0.71
N ASN A 30 -9.61 -4.55 0.32
CA ASN A 30 -11.02 -4.88 0.38
C ASN A 30 -11.85 -4.11 -0.64
N GLU A 31 -11.48 -2.86 -0.88
CA GLU A 31 -12.15 -2.06 -1.91
C GLU A 31 -11.97 -2.70 -3.29
N GLN A 32 -10.76 -3.13 -3.60
CA GLN A 32 -10.52 -3.78 -4.88
C GLN A 32 -11.20 -5.14 -4.95
N ALA A 33 -11.25 -5.86 -3.84
CA ALA A 33 -11.96 -7.14 -3.81
C ALA A 33 -13.43 -6.97 -4.15
N ALA A 34 -14.04 -5.89 -3.66
CA ALA A 34 -15.44 -5.60 -3.97
C ALA A 34 -15.66 -5.32 -5.46
N LYS A 35 -14.62 -4.90 -6.16
CA LYS A 35 -14.68 -4.64 -7.59
C LYS A 35 -14.31 -5.85 -8.44
N GLY A 36 -14.01 -6.97 -7.81
CA GLY A 36 -13.66 -8.19 -8.51
C GLY A 36 -12.17 -8.36 -8.77
N TYR A 37 -11.34 -7.71 -7.97
CA TYR A 37 -9.89 -7.83 -8.07
C TYR A 37 -9.32 -8.42 -6.79
N ARG A 38 -8.26 -9.18 -6.93
CA ARG A 38 -7.56 -9.72 -5.76
C ARG A 38 -6.11 -9.27 -5.79
N LEU A 39 -5.54 -9.14 -4.62
CA LEU A 39 -4.15 -8.74 -4.51
C LEU A 39 -3.25 -9.84 -5.06
N HIS A 40 -2.45 -9.50 -6.05
CA HIS A 40 -1.50 -10.42 -6.64
C HIS A 40 -0.14 -10.27 -5.97
N THR A 41 0.32 -9.04 -5.84
CA THR A 41 1.60 -8.80 -5.18
C THR A 41 1.62 -7.40 -4.58
N ILE A 42 2.45 -7.23 -3.58
CA ILE A 42 2.67 -5.95 -2.95
C ILE A 42 4.16 -5.80 -2.65
N SER A 43 4.68 -4.64 -2.96
CA SER A 43 6.05 -4.32 -2.60
C SER A 43 6.08 -2.95 -1.95
N THR A 44 6.95 -2.81 -0.96
CA THR A 44 7.07 -1.56 -0.23
C THR A 44 8.49 -1.02 -0.38
N ALA A 45 8.58 0.29 -0.45
CA ALA A 45 9.86 0.98 -0.54
C ALA A 45 9.83 2.19 0.37
N SER A 46 10.89 2.40 1.10
CA SER A 46 11.01 3.60 1.92
C SER A 46 11.47 4.74 1.06
N ALA A 47 10.76 5.84 1.14
CA ALA A 47 11.21 7.06 0.53
C ALA A 47 11.59 8.01 1.64
N THR A 48 12.88 8.24 1.80
CA THR A 48 13.36 9.25 2.72
C THR A 48 13.46 10.54 1.95
N SER A 49 12.69 11.52 2.35
CA SER A 49 12.91 12.83 1.77
C SER A 49 14.05 13.44 2.51
N THR A 50 15.14 13.62 1.82
CA THR A 50 16.24 14.39 2.31
C THR A 50 15.84 15.84 2.25
N GLY A 51 15.84 16.51 3.36
CA GLY A 51 15.52 17.91 3.38
C GLY A 51 14.57 18.20 4.50
N PHE A 52 13.62 19.03 4.22
CA PHE A 52 12.85 19.58 5.26
C PHE A 52 11.89 18.62 5.89
N GLY A 53 12.03 18.45 7.17
CA GLY A 53 11.01 17.89 8.02
C GLY A 53 10.30 16.68 7.45
N GLY A 54 10.98 15.99 6.67
CA GLY A 54 10.36 14.89 6.03
C GLY A 54 10.28 13.74 6.96
N GLY A 55 9.11 13.34 7.27
CA GLY A 55 8.92 12.07 7.91
C GLY A 55 9.24 10.98 6.91
N ASP A 56 9.61 9.85 7.41
CA ASP A 56 9.81 8.69 6.58
C ASP A 56 8.48 8.30 5.97
N ARG A 57 8.49 8.14 4.67
CA ARG A 57 7.30 7.69 3.95
C ARG A 57 7.58 6.33 3.37
N ILE A 58 6.58 5.50 3.41
CA ILE A 58 6.66 4.18 2.82
C ILE A 58 5.66 4.16 1.67
N GLN A 59 6.14 3.76 0.51
CA GLN A 59 5.26 3.60 -0.64
C GLN A 59 4.99 2.13 -0.84
N ALA A 60 3.71 1.79 -0.87
CA ALA A 60 3.29 0.43 -1.14
C ALA A 60 2.74 0.37 -2.55
N THR A 61 3.36 -0.42 -3.39
CA THR A 61 2.88 -0.64 -4.74
C THR A 61 2.18 -1.98 -4.78
N MET A 62 0.91 -1.95 -5.09
CA MET A 62 0.08 -3.14 -5.10
C MET A 62 -0.37 -3.45 -6.51
N VAL A 63 -0.26 -4.70 -6.88
CA VAL A 63 -0.74 -5.19 -8.17
C VAL A 63 -1.92 -6.10 -7.90
N PHE A 64 -3.04 -5.79 -8.50
CA PHE A 64 -4.26 -6.57 -8.36
C PHE A 64 -4.57 -7.27 -9.66
N GLU A 65 -5.10 -8.45 -9.53
CA GLU A 65 -5.45 -9.29 -10.66
C GLU A 65 -6.96 -9.45 -10.69
N LYS A 66 -7.54 -9.29 -11.87
CA LYS A 66 -8.98 -9.47 -12.01
C LYS A 66 -9.35 -10.93 -11.83
N ILE A 67 -10.31 -11.18 -11.00
CA ILE A 67 -10.80 -12.52 -10.73
C ILE A 67 -11.70 -13.01 -11.86
#